data_b4aa6799837f2aa2b61d8ff4fea90c65
#
_entry.id   b4aa6799837f2aa2b61d8ff4fea90c65
#
_cell.length_a   1.000
_cell.length_b   1.000
_cell.length_c   1.000
_cell.angle_alpha   90.00
_cell.angle_beta   90.00
_cell.angle_gamma   90.00
#
_symmetry.space_group_name_H-M   'P 1'
#
loop_
_entity.id
_entity.type
_entity.pdbx_description
1 polymer ?
#
loop_
_entity_poly.entity_id
_entity_poly.type
_entity_poly.pdbx_seq_one_letter_code
_entity_poly.pdbx_strand_id
1 'polypeptide(L)'
;MELFAISPTPEPKRRHFLGLASTLAGVSALGLSACATVSTKKPVVGLVLGAGAARGFAHIGVIKALEAQGISPNLVVGSSAGSVIASLYASGLSGNDLNRIALTLDEAAIADWGLPFAGRFGGLIKGDALQAMINREVKNRPIEQMRIPLGVVATDLQSGKGVLFQRGDTGIAVRASCSIPGVFQPTSIQGREYVDGGLVAPVPVQYAKQMGATVVIAVSISNEPGQQNASGTLGVLQQTISIMQQSINSYELQGADIVIQPKLQQMGGADFKARSAAILAGEIATQEKMAQIKALISA
;
A
#
# COMPACT_ATOMS: atom_id res chain seq x y z
N MET A 1 -42.58 37.96 -13.40
CA MET A 1 -43.84 37.35 -13.81
C MET A 1 -43.81 37.29 -15.34
N GLU A 2 -43.19 36.21 -15.88
CA GLU A 2 -43.33 35.85 -17.29
C GLU A 2 -43.05 34.33 -17.38
N LEU A 3 -44.11 33.62 -17.82
CA LEU A 3 -44.12 32.18 -18.04
C LEU A 3 -43.44 31.90 -19.40
N PHE A 4 -42.47 31.01 -19.45
CA PHE A 4 -42.01 30.36 -20.70
C PHE A 4 -42.71 29.05 -20.89
N ALA A 5 -43.50 28.99 -21.95
CA ALA A 5 -44.25 27.84 -22.41
C ALA A 5 -43.31 26.78 -23.05
N ILE A 6 -43.53 25.51 -22.74
CA ILE A 6 -42.84 24.37 -23.32
C ILE A 6 -43.65 23.90 -24.54
N SER A 7 -43.04 23.86 -25.74
CA SER A 7 -43.58 23.28 -26.95
C SER A 7 -43.36 21.77 -27.02
N PRO A 8 -44.32 20.98 -27.56
CA PRO A 8 -44.21 19.54 -27.65
C PRO A 8 -43.46 19.08 -28.92
N THR A 9 -42.63 18.06 -28.76
CA THR A 9 -41.94 17.35 -29.82
C THR A 9 -42.90 16.39 -30.60
N PRO A 10 -42.74 16.22 -31.93
CA PRO A 10 -43.62 15.35 -32.71
C PRO A 10 -43.16 13.88 -32.73
N GLU A 11 -44.12 12.97 -32.66
CA GLU A 11 -43.97 11.52 -32.80
C GLU A 11 -43.61 11.10 -34.24
N PRO A 12 -42.80 10.03 -34.46
CA PRO A 12 -42.58 9.44 -35.77
C PRO A 12 -43.62 8.36 -36.08
N LYS A 13 -44.23 8.50 -37.25
CA LYS A 13 -45.24 7.63 -37.85
C LYS A 13 -44.72 6.21 -38.14
N ARG A 14 -45.51 5.21 -37.73
CA ARG A 14 -45.41 3.82 -38.18
C ARG A 14 -45.64 3.73 -39.68
N ARG A 15 -44.76 3.05 -40.41
CA ARG A 15 -45.06 2.52 -41.76
C ARG A 15 -44.96 1.00 -41.73
N HIS A 16 -46.11 0.37 -41.97
CA HIS A 16 -46.24 -1.05 -42.29
C HIS A 16 -45.68 -1.32 -43.69
N PHE A 17 -44.91 -2.41 -43.83
CA PHE A 17 -44.75 -3.08 -45.10
C PHE A 17 -44.92 -4.58 -44.87
N LEU A 18 -46.01 -5.10 -45.41
CA LEU A 18 -46.30 -6.53 -45.64
C LEU A 18 -45.75 -6.90 -47.03
N GLY A 19 -45.19 -8.07 -47.15
CA GLY A 19 -45.02 -8.65 -48.47
C GLY A 19 -44.08 -9.85 -48.53
N LEU A 20 -44.65 -11.04 -48.52
CA LEU A 20 -44.45 -12.26 -49.31
C LEU A 20 -43.11 -13.02 -49.26
N ALA A 21 -43.11 -14.15 -48.63
CA ALA A 21 -43.28 -15.54 -49.17
C ALA A 21 -42.06 -16.18 -49.88
N SER A 22 -41.61 -17.28 -49.28
CA SER A 22 -41.17 -18.56 -49.84
C SER A 22 -39.86 -18.67 -50.64
N THR A 23 -38.87 -19.39 -50.09
CA THR A 23 -38.43 -20.68 -50.65
C THR A 23 -37.45 -21.41 -49.68
N LEU A 24 -37.64 -22.72 -49.57
CA LEU A 24 -36.80 -23.69 -48.92
C LEU A 24 -35.40 -23.75 -49.55
N ALA A 25 -34.37 -23.79 -48.73
CA ALA A 25 -33.15 -24.54 -49.01
C ALA A 25 -32.48 -24.86 -47.70
N GLY A 26 -32.41 -26.15 -47.36
CA GLY A 26 -31.71 -26.67 -46.20
C GLY A 26 -30.20 -26.48 -46.33
N VAL A 27 -29.59 -25.90 -45.32
CA VAL A 27 -28.16 -25.95 -45.13
C VAL A 27 -27.90 -26.42 -43.71
N SER A 28 -27.31 -27.60 -43.63
CA SER A 28 -26.85 -28.26 -42.42
C SER A 28 -25.99 -27.33 -41.55
N ALA A 29 -26.50 -26.96 -40.40
CA ALA A 29 -25.73 -26.23 -39.40
C ALA A 29 -24.72 -27.20 -38.79
N LEU A 30 -23.52 -27.24 -39.37
CA LEU A 30 -22.31 -27.71 -38.65
C LEU A 30 -22.05 -26.73 -37.52
N GLY A 31 -22.45 -27.12 -36.31
CA GLY A 31 -22.15 -26.41 -35.08
C GLY A 31 -20.65 -26.36 -34.85
N LEU A 32 -20.01 -25.27 -35.30
CA LEU A 32 -18.72 -24.84 -34.80
C LEU A 32 -18.95 -24.28 -33.39
N SER A 33 -18.92 -25.17 -32.37
CA SER A 33 -18.66 -24.77 -31.00
C SER A 33 -17.27 -24.15 -30.97
N ALA A 34 -17.19 -22.85 -31.22
CA ALA A 34 -16.04 -22.06 -30.91
C ALA A 34 -15.92 -22.07 -29.36
N CYS A 35 -15.17 -23.04 -28.83
CA CYS A 35 -14.61 -22.90 -27.48
C CYS A 35 -13.74 -21.64 -27.51
N ALA A 36 -14.32 -20.50 -27.17
CA ALA A 36 -13.57 -19.33 -26.80
C ALA A 36 -12.77 -19.76 -25.55
N THR A 37 -11.52 -20.14 -25.74
CA THR A 37 -10.55 -20.24 -24.65
C THR A 37 -10.45 -18.84 -24.08
N VAL A 38 -11.20 -18.58 -23.01
CA VAL A 38 -11.01 -17.41 -22.18
C VAL A 38 -9.57 -17.56 -21.67
N SER A 39 -8.65 -16.87 -22.31
CA SER A 39 -7.28 -16.73 -21.81
C SER A 39 -7.38 -15.97 -20.51
N THR A 40 -7.52 -16.67 -19.38
CA THR A 40 -7.45 -16.08 -18.07
C THR A 40 -6.01 -15.64 -17.88
N LYS A 41 -5.74 -14.34 -18.07
CA LYS A 41 -4.45 -13.77 -17.71
C LYS A 41 -4.22 -14.08 -16.23
N LYS A 42 -3.06 -14.66 -15.93
CA LYS A 42 -2.68 -14.88 -14.51
C LYS A 42 -2.84 -13.59 -13.72
N PRO A 43 -3.41 -13.65 -12.52
CA PRO A 43 -3.58 -12.46 -11.70
C PRO A 43 -2.23 -11.79 -11.39
N VAL A 44 -2.21 -10.47 -11.47
CA VAL A 44 -1.08 -9.65 -11.04
C VAL A 44 -1.28 -9.33 -9.56
N VAL A 45 -0.56 -10.01 -8.71
CA VAL A 45 -0.68 -9.87 -7.24
C VAL A 45 0.13 -8.68 -6.76
N GLY A 46 -0.53 -7.68 -6.20
CA GLY A 46 0.09 -6.54 -5.51
C GLY A 46 0.06 -6.75 -3.99
N LEU A 47 1.23 -6.68 -3.35
CA LEU A 47 1.33 -6.63 -1.89
C LEU A 47 1.45 -5.18 -1.45
N VAL A 48 0.52 -4.72 -0.62
CA VAL A 48 0.46 -3.34 -0.13
C VAL A 48 0.78 -3.31 1.35
N LEU A 49 1.83 -2.59 1.72
CA LEU A 49 2.33 -2.49 3.08
C LEU A 49 2.05 -1.10 3.65
N GLY A 50 1.19 -1.05 4.67
CA GLY A 50 0.70 0.20 5.25
C GLY A 50 1.69 0.90 6.19
N ALA A 51 1.38 2.16 6.48
CA ALA A 51 2.04 2.99 7.48
C ALA A 51 1.74 2.53 8.90
N GLY A 52 2.67 2.75 9.85
CA GLY A 52 2.44 2.41 11.25
C GLY A 52 3.67 2.41 12.17
N ALA A 53 4.74 3.09 11.79
CA ALA A 53 5.99 3.22 12.57
C ALA A 53 6.53 1.84 13.03
N ALA A 54 6.84 1.62 14.32
CA ALA A 54 7.40 0.36 14.83
C ALA A 54 6.50 -0.87 14.55
N ARG A 55 5.19 -0.70 14.39
CA ARG A 55 4.29 -1.79 14.00
C ARG A 55 4.61 -2.37 12.61
N GLY A 56 5.41 -1.66 11.80
CA GLY A 56 5.93 -2.12 10.51
C GLY A 56 6.64 -3.47 10.56
N PHE A 57 7.16 -3.89 11.70
CA PHE A 57 7.73 -5.24 11.86
C PHE A 57 6.73 -6.35 11.56
N ALA A 58 5.43 -6.12 11.71
CA ALA A 58 4.41 -7.11 11.35
C ALA A 58 4.40 -7.45 9.85
N HIS A 59 4.80 -6.52 8.97
CA HIS A 59 4.93 -6.79 7.54
C HIS A 59 5.93 -7.90 7.24
N ILE A 60 6.97 -8.04 8.06
CA ILE A 60 7.97 -9.12 7.93
C ILE A 60 7.29 -10.48 8.14
N GLY A 61 6.45 -10.58 9.17
CA GLY A 61 5.67 -11.79 9.43
C GLY A 61 4.72 -12.15 8.30
N VAL A 62 4.07 -11.15 7.71
CA VAL A 62 3.21 -11.33 6.54
C VAL A 62 4.01 -11.91 5.37
N ILE A 63 5.16 -11.32 5.05
CA ILE A 63 6.03 -11.79 3.96
C ILE A 63 6.50 -13.23 4.21
N LYS A 64 6.97 -13.54 5.43
CA LYS A 64 7.38 -14.90 5.81
C LYS A 64 6.27 -15.93 5.60
N ALA A 65 5.06 -15.60 6.03
CA ALA A 65 3.91 -16.50 5.91
C ALA A 65 3.49 -16.72 4.45
N LEU A 66 3.56 -15.69 3.61
CA LEU A 66 3.31 -15.81 2.17
C LEU A 66 4.39 -16.67 1.49
N GLU A 67 5.67 -16.39 1.75
CA GLU A 67 6.79 -17.15 1.19
C GLU A 67 6.76 -18.62 1.61
N ALA A 68 6.41 -18.94 2.86
CA ALA A 68 6.27 -20.32 3.34
C ALA A 68 5.20 -21.12 2.58
N GLN A 69 4.29 -20.45 1.87
CA GLN A 69 3.29 -21.05 1.01
C GLN A 69 3.62 -20.93 -0.49
N GLY A 70 4.85 -20.51 -0.83
CA GLY A 70 5.28 -20.31 -2.20
C GLY A 70 4.63 -19.13 -2.91
N ILE A 71 4.03 -18.18 -2.16
CA ILE A 71 3.33 -17.02 -2.70
C ILE A 71 4.30 -15.85 -2.75
N SER A 72 4.56 -15.36 -3.98
CA SER A 72 5.37 -14.17 -4.23
C SER A 72 4.54 -13.13 -4.98
N PRO A 73 4.47 -11.87 -4.52
CA PRO A 73 3.76 -10.82 -5.22
C PRO A 73 4.47 -10.42 -6.51
N ASN A 74 3.68 -9.97 -7.50
CA ASN A 74 4.21 -9.43 -8.75
C ASN A 74 4.69 -7.98 -8.61
N LEU A 75 4.18 -7.25 -7.62
CA LEU A 75 4.60 -5.90 -7.27
C LEU A 75 4.36 -5.63 -5.78
N VAL A 76 5.11 -4.69 -5.23
CA VAL A 76 4.99 -4.27 -3.82
C VAL A 76 4.88 -2.77 -3.75
N VAL A 77 3.93 -2.27 -2.95
CA VAL A 77 3.78 -0.84 -2.69
C VAL A 77 3.81 -0.59 -1.19
N GLY A 78 4.56 0.42 -0.76
CA GLY A 78 4.66 0.77 0.65
C GLY A 78 4.46 2.24 0.95
N SER A 79 3.94 2.53 2.14
CA SER A 79 3.82 3.86 2.72
C SER A 79 4.48 3.88 4.09
N SER A 80 5.30 4.90 4.40
CA SER A 80 6.00 5.06 5.68
C SER A 80 6.77 3.78 6.06
N ALA A 81 6.54 3.20 7.25
CA ALA A 81 7.15 1.95 7.67
C ALA A 81 6.97 0.81 6.65
N GLY A 82 5.83 0.78 5.95
CA GLY A 82 5.60 -0.17 4.87
C GLY A 82 6.56 0.03 3.69
N SER A 83 6.97 1.27 3.38
CA SER A 83 7.93 1.55 2.31
C SER A 83 9.33 1.01 2.61
N VAL A 84 9.71 1.01 3.88
CA VAL A 84 10.96 0.41 4.37
C VAL A 84 11.00 -1.09 4.06
N ILE A 85 9.98 -1.80 4.54
CA ILE A 85 9.92 -3.26 4.34
C ILE A 85 9.71 -3.61 2.87
N ALA A 86 8.88 -2.82 2.14
CA ALA A 86 8.67 -2.99 0.71
C ALA A 86 9.98 -2.87 -0.10
N SER A 87 10.79 -1.86 0.18
CA SER A 87 12.06 -1.63 -0.53
C SER A 87 13.08 -2.74 -0.28
N LEU A 88 13.21 -3.17 0.97
CA LEU A 88 14.10 -4.27 1.34
C LEU A 88 13.65 -5.58 0.69
N TYR A 89 12.36 -5.88 0.75
CA TYR A 89 11.79 -7.08 0.11
C TYR A 89 11.92 -7.04 -1.41
N ALA A 90 11.59 -5.92 -2.03
CA ALA A 90 11.71 -5.74 -3.48
C ALA A 90 13.15 -5.87 -3.99
N SER A 91 14.14 -5.59 -3.15
CA SER A 91 15.56 -5.77 -3.50
C SER A 91 15.95 -7.25 -3.65
N GLY A 92 15.12 -8.16 -3.13
CA GLY A 92 15.30 -9.62 -3.15
C GLY A 92 15.75 -10.23 -1.83
N LEU A 93 15.64 -9.46 -0.72
CA LEU A 93 15.76 -10.04 0.62
C LEU A 93 14.50 -10.85 0.93
N SER A 94 14.68 -12.06 1.47
CA SER A 94 13.58 -12.91 1.90
C SER A 94 12.97 -12.42 3.22
N GLY A 95 11.76 -12.87 3.56
CA GLY A 95 11.16 -12.63 4.87
C GLY A 95 12.05 -13.07 6.04
N ASN A 96 12.84 -14.13 5.87
CA ASN A 96 13.81 -14.55 6.87
C ASN A 96 15.01 -13.62 6.97
N ASP A 97 15.51 -13.05 5.84
CA ASP A 97 16.55 -12.02 5.87
C ASP A 97 16.05 -10.76 6.56
N LEU A 98 14.84 -10.32 6.25
CA LEU A 98 14.18 -9.18 6.91
C LEU A 98 14.04 -9.41 8.41
N ASN A 99 13.63 -10.62 8.82
CA ASN A 99 13.54 -10.99 10.23
C ASN A 99 14.90 -10.92 10.92
N ARG A 100 15.96 -11.45 10.31
CA ARG A 100 17.32 -11.38 10.83
C ARG A 100 17.79 -9.92 10.98
N ILE A 101 17.59 -9.08 9.97
CA ILE A 101 17.91 -7.66 10.02
C ILE A 101 17.14 -6.97 11.17
N ALA A 102 15.84 -7.21 11.28
CA ALA A 102 15.02 -6.63 12.32
C ALA A 102 15.49 -6.99 13.74
N LEU A 103 15.90 -8.25 13.96
CA LEU A 103 16.36 -8.73 15.27
C LEU A 103 17.77 -8.25 15.64
N THR A 104 18.61 -7.95 14.65
CA THR A 104 19.98 -7.46 14.85
C THR A 104 20.09 -5.93 14.86
N LEU A 105 19.00 -5.21 14.55
CA LEU A 105 18.99 -3.74 14.63
C LEU A 105 19.27 -3.29 16.07
N ASP A 106 20.32 -2.47 16.23
CA ASP A 106 20.64 -1.83 17.51
C ASP A 106 19.53 -0.83 17.87
N GLU A 107 19.14 -0.81 19.15
CA GLU A 107 18.15 0.15 19.65
C GLU A 107 18.61 1.61 19.45
N ALA A 108 19.92 1.89 19.50
CA ALA A 108 20.48 3.21 19.23
C ALA A 108 20.31 3.62 17.76
N ALA A 109 20.50 2.69 16.81
CA ALA A 109 20.26 2.93 15.39
C ALA A 109 18.77 3.12 15.08
N ILE A 110 17.90 2.47 15.86
CA ILE A 110 16.44 2.62 15.77
C ILE A 110 16.00 3.95 16.41
N ALA A 111 16.66 4.39 17.50
CA ALA A 111 16.34 5.65 18.18
C ALA A 111 16.64 6.89 17.29
N ASP A 112 17.69 6.83 16.47
CA ASP A 112 17.95 7.83 15.43
C ASP A 112 16.89 7.79 14.32
N TRP A 113 16.20 6.66 14.21
CA TRP A 113 15.18 6.34 13.22
C TRP A 113 13.76 6.77 13.59
N GLY A 114 13.46 6.98 14.87
CA GLY A 114 12.08 7.13 15.29
C GLY A 114 11.76 7.92 16.54
N LEU A 115 12.74 8.50 17.26
CA LEU A 115 12.43 9.10 18.55
C LEU A 115 13.14 10.44 18.80
N PRO A 116 12.44 11.58 18.58
CA PRO A 116 12.77 12.82 19.25
C PRO A 116 12.39 12.80 20.76
N PHE A 117 11.91 11.67 21.28
CA PHE A 117 11.37 11.56 22.65
C PHE A 117 12.42 11.36 23.74
N ALA A 118 13.68 11.12 23.40
CA ALA A 118 14.76 11.00 24.38
C ALA A 118 15.41 12.37 24.70
N GLY A 119 14.60 13.40 25.01
CA GLY A 119 15.05 14.54 25.83
C GLY A 119 16.05 15.53 25.22
N ARG A 120 16.24 15.62 23.90
CA ARG A 120 17.00 16.69 23.28
C ARG A 120 16.09 17.62 22.49
N PHE A 121 15.66 18.68 23.15
CA PHE A 121 15.09 19.85 22.50
C PHE A 121 16.10 20.43 21.51
N GLY A 122 15.79 20.44 20.21
CA GLY A 122 16.66 21.16 19.28
C GLY A 122 16.60 20.86 17.80
N GLY A 123 15.68 20.08 17.28
CA GLY A 123 15.58 19.95 15.84
C GLY A 123 14.82 18.70 15.40
N LEU A 124 14.04 18.83 14.31
CA LEU A 124 13.46 17.71 13.59
C LEU A 124 14.59 16.81 13.07
N ILE A 125 14.41 15.48 13.15
CA ILE A 125 15.38 14.50 12.65
C ILE A 125 15.49 14.66 11.12
N LYS A 126 16.71 14.67 10.59
CA LYS A 126 16.92 14.80 9.15
C LYS A 126 16.53 13.55 8.37
N GLY A 127 16.66 12.37 8.97
CA GLY A 127 16.39 11.08 8.34
C GLY A 127 17.52 10.58 7.43
N ASP A 128 18.72 11.18 7.50
CA ASP A 128 19.87 10.78 6.69
C ASP A 128 20.32 9.34 7.03
N ALA A 129 20.23 8.95 8.31
CA ALA A 129 20.55 7.61 8.77
C ALA A 129 19.64 6.55 8.16
N LEU A 130 18.32 6.83 8.06
CA LEU A 130 17.37 5.95 7.39
C LEU A 130 17.71 5.80 5.90
N GLN A 131 17.96 6.91 5.20
CA GLN A 131 18.36 6.89 3.79
C GLN A 131 19.62 6.06 3.57
N ALA A 132 20.65 6.29 4.38
CA ALA A 132 21.91 5.57 4.29
C ALA A 132 21.73 4.07 4.57
N MET A 133 20.93 3.71 5.57
CA MET A 133 20.62 2.32 5.91
C MET A 133 19.92 1.62 4.74
N ILE A 134 18.86 2.22 4.19
CA ILE A 134 18.14 1.64 3.06
C ILE A 134 19.09 1.44 1.88
N ASN A 135 19.85 2.48 1.49
CA ASN A 135 20.76 2.40 0.34
C ASN A 135 21.83 1.33 0.54
N ARG A 136 22.36 1.16 1.74
CA ARG A 136 23.31 0.09 2.08
C ARG A 136 22.65 -1.28 1.89
N GLU A 137 21.47 -1.53 2.48
CA GLU A 137 20.81 -2.83 2.46
C GLU A 137 20.35 -3.22 1.04
N VAL A 138 19.87 -2.27 0.23
CA VAL A 138 19.53 -2.52 -1.18
C VAL A 138 20.72 -2.43 -2.12
N LYS A 139 21.95 -2.20 -1.59
CA LYS A 139 23.21 -2.08 -2.37
C LYS A 139 23.16 -0.94 -3.38
N ASN A 140 22.63 0.21 -2.99
CA ASN A 140 22.42 1.41 -3.82
C ASN A 140 21.60 1.15 -5.09
N ARG A 141 20.76 0.10 -5.09
CA ARG A 141 19.91 -0.21 -6.24
C ARG A 141 18.80 0.80 -6.36
N PRO A 142 18.61 1.46 -7.51
CA PRO A 142 17.49 2.37 -7.73
C PRO A 142 16.18 1.59 -7.84
N ILE A 143 15.05 2.28 -7.62
CA ILE A 143 13.72 1.68 -7.53
C ILE A 143 13.36 0.88 -8.79
N GLU A 144 13.65 1.41 -9.97
CA GLU A 144 13.35 0.78 -11.26
C GLU A 144 14.18 -0.49 -11.56
N GLN A 145 15.20 -0.76 -10.76
CA GLN A 145 16.05 -1.96 -10.88
C GLN A 145 15.77 -2.99 -9.80
N MET A 146 14.74 -2.80 -8.98
CA MET A 146 14.36 -3.80 -7.97
C MET A 146 13.93 -5.12 -8.61
N ARG A 147 14.14 -6.23 -7.90
CA ARG A 147 13.75 -7.57 -8.38
C ARG A 147 12.24 -7.72 -8.51
N ILE A 148 11.50 -7.10 -7.57
CA ILE A 148 10.05 -6.99 -7.62
C ILE A 148 9.74 -5.52 -7.90
N PRO A 149 8.87 -5.19 -8.87
CA PRO A 149 8.41 -3.82 -9.11
C PRO A 149 7.97 -3.14 -7.81
N LEU A 150 8.62 -2.02 -7.48
CA LEU A 150 8.46 -1.30 -6.22
C LEU A 150 7.75 0.03 -6.44
N GLY A 151 6.76 0.34 -5.60
CA GLY A 151 6.18 1.65 -5.43
C GLY A 151 6.40 2.17 -4.01
N VAL A 152 6.91 3.39 -3.89
CA VAL A 152 7.05 4.09 -2.61
C VAL A 152 6.16 5.32 -2.64
N VAL A 153 5.24 5.44 -1.68
CA VAL A 153 4.28 6.55 -1.64
C VAL A 153 4.71 7.59 -0.60
N ALA A 154 4.78 8.84 -1.02
CA ALA A 154 4.98 10.00 -0.14
C ALA A 154 3.94 11.08 -0.45
N THR A 155 3.85 12.10 0.39
CA THR A 155 2.96 13.26 0.19
C THR A 155 3.79 14.47 -0.25
N ASP A 156 3.44 15.07 -1.37
CA ASP A 156 3.99 16.37 -1.77
C ASP A 156 3.45 17.46 -0.84
N LEU A 157 4.33 18.12 -0.11
CA LEU A 157 3.95 19.06 0.94
C LEU A 157 3.22 20.30 0.41
N GLN A 158 3.58 20.77 -0.79
CA GLN A 158 2.98 21.98 -1.36
C GLN A 158 1.59 21.73 -1.91
N SER A 159 1.39 20.59 -2.59
CA SER A 159 0.10 20.29 -3.25
C SER A 159 -0.85 19.44 -2.41
N GLY A 160 -0.36 18.78 -1.35
CA GLY A 160 -1.12 17.81 -0.57
C GLY A 160 -1.44 16.51 -1.33
N LYS A 161 -0.86 16.31 -2.51
CA LYS A 161 -1.12 15.11 -3.32
C LYS A 161 -0.15 13.98 -2.99
N GLY A 162 -0.65 12.75 -3.05
CA GLY A 162 0.20 11.58 -2.99
C GLY A 162 1.04 11.44 -4.27
N VAL A 163 2.30 11.08 -4.07
CA VAL A 163 3.28 10.84 -5.15
C VAL A 163 3.79 9.42 -5.04
N LEU A 164 3.72 8.68 -6.15
CA LEU A 164 4.24 7.33 -6.29
C LEU A 164 5.63 7.37 -6.91
N PHE A 165 6.66 7.09 -6.11
CA PHE A 165 8.02 6.92 -6.61
C PHE A 165 8.20 5.50 -7.14
N GLN A 166 8.52 5.38 -8.42
CA GLN A 166 8.83 4.12 -9.12
C GLN A 166 10.22 4.15 -9.77
N ARG A 167 10.97 5.24 -9.58
CA ARG A 167 12.31 5.46 -10.14
C ARG A 167 13.16 6.32 -9.21
N GLY A 168 14.48 6.21 -9.35
CA GLY A 168 15.46 7.00 -8.65
C GLY A 168 16.01 6.33 -7.39
N ASP A 169 16.70 7.11 -6.57
CA ASP A 169 17.33 6.64 -5.34
C ASP A 169 16.30 6.09 -4.36
N THR A 170 16.47 4.83 -3.97
CA THR A 170 15.52 4.13 -3.10
C THR A 170 15.51 4.71 -1.70
N GLY A 171 16.69 5.02 -1.15
CA GLY A 171 16.79 5.54 0.21
C GLY A 171 16.12 6.90 0.37
N ILE A 172 16.31 7.82 -0.59
CA ILE A 172 15.67 9.14 -0.51
C ILE A 172 14.14 9.04 -0.66
N ALA A 173 13.65 8.16 -1.52
CA ALA A 173 12.21 7.94 -1.67
C ALA A 173 11.59 7.36 -0.38
N VAL A 174 12.25 6.38 0.25
CA VAL A 174 11.81 5.81 1.53
C VAL A 174 11.88 6.86 2.64
N ARG A 175 12.95 7.67 2.70
CA ARG A 175 13.05 8.79 3.63
C ARG A 175 11.89 9.76 3.46
N ALA A 176 11.56 10.15 2.24
CA ALA A 176 10.42 11.02 1.94
C ALA A 176 9.10 10.41 2.45
N SER A 177 8.90 9.11 2.19
CA SER A 177 7.74 8.35 2.64
C SER A 177 7.63 8.25 4.17
N CYS A 178 8.73 8.35 4.90
CA CYS A 178 8.82 8.26 6.36
C CYS A 178 8.96 9.63 7.05
N SER A 179 8.89 10.74 6.34
CA SER A 179 9.06 12.09 6.89
C SER A 179 7.81 12.55 7.65
N ILE A 180 7.57 11.96 8.84
CA ILE A 180 6.43 12.25 9.71
C ILE A 180 6.49 13.70 10.18
N PRO A 181 5.45 14.54 9.94
CA PRO A 181 5.43 15.93 10.40
C PRO A 181 5.58 16.04 11.91
N GLY A 182 6.41 17.01 12.33
CA GLY A 182 6.73 17.22 13.75
C GLY A 182 7.80 16.28 14.30
N VAL A 183 8.19 15.22 13.57
CA VAL A 183 9.25 14.26 13.95
C VAL A 183 10.46 14.40 13.04
N PHE A 184 10.23 14.33 11.74
CA PHE A 184 11.27 14.45 10.71
C PHE A 184 11.16 15.78 9.95
N GLN A 185 12.29 16.24 9.43
CA GLN A 185 12.28 17.30 8.43
C GLN A 185 11.65 16.78 7.13
N PRO A 186 10.92 17.63 6.38
CA PRO A 186 10.53 17.29 5.03
C PRO A 186 11.74 16.91 4.18
N THR A 187 11.57 15.93 3.31
CA THR A 187 12.64 15.48 2.41
C THR A 187 12.57 16.27 1.09
N SER A 188 13.64 16.98 0.75
CA SER A 188 13.70 17.69 -0.52
C SER A 188 14.21 16.79 -1.64
N ILE A 189 13.43 16.66 -2.72
CA ILE A 189 13.80 15.94 -3.95
C ILE A 189 13.51 16.87 -5.15
N GLN A 190 14.54 17.22 -5.91
CA GLN A 190 14.44 18.07 -7.10
C GLN A 190 13.69 19.39 -6.85
N GLY A 191 13.94 20.02 -5.70
CA GLY A 191 13.34 21.31 -5.35
C GLY A 191 11.90 21.25 -4.84
N ARG A 192 11.34 20.05 -4.64
CA ARG A 192 10.04 19.83 -3.99
C ARG A 192 10.22 19.17 -2.64
N GLU A 193 9.37 19.50 -1.69
CA GLU A 193 9.39 18.93 -0.35
C GLU A 193 8.32 17.84 -0.20
N TYR A 194 8.72 16.74 0.43
CA TYR A 194 7.87 15.58 0.67
C TYR A 194 7.80 15.25 2.14
N VAL A 195 6.63 14.82 2.56
CA VAL A 195 6.34 14.33 3.91
C VAL A 195 5.71 12.94 3.85
N ASP A 196 5.46 12.35 5.02
CA ASP A 196 5.01 10.96 5.17
C ASP A 196 3.83 10.61 4.25
N GLY A 197 3.94 9.46 3.59
CA GLY A 197 2.91 8.96 2.68
C GLY A 197 1.60 8.61 3.38
N GLY A 198 1.67 8.29 4.67
CA GLY A 198 0.49 7.99 5.47
C GLY A 198 -0.47 9.15 5.67
N LEU A 199 -0.09 10.39 5.31
CA LEU A 199 -1.01 11.53 5.35
C LEU A 199 -2.11 11.44 4.27
N VAL A 200 -1.84 10.78 3.15
CA VAL A 200 -2.78 10.69 2.02
C VAL A 200 -3.12 9.26 1.63
N ALA A 201 -2.23 8.30 1.90
CA ALA A 201 -2.42 6.89 1.59
C ALA A 201 -1.77 6.01 2.67
N PRO A 202 -2.40 5.89 3.85
CA PRO A 202 -1.84 5.07 4.93
C PRO A 202 -1.69 3.60 4.53
N VAL A 203 -2.61 3.06 3.75
CA VAL A 203 -2.49 1.75 3.09
C VAL A 203 -2.70 1.97 1.58
N PRO A 204 -1.63 2.08 0.77
CA PRO A 204 -1.66 2.63 -0.59
C PRO A 204 -2.24 1.67 -1.64
N VAL A 205 -3.50 1.22 -1.45
CA VAL A 205 -4.20 0.25 -2.32
C VAL A 205 -4.35 0.76 -3.75
N GLN A 206 -4.77 2.02 -3.92
CA GLN A 206 -4.99 2.58 -5.24
C GLN A 206 -3.69 2.67 -6.07
N TYR A 207 -2.56 2.88 -5.40
CA TYR A 207 -1.26 2.91 -6.07
C TYR A 207 -0.81 1.53 -6.57
N ALA A 208 -1.15 0.45 -5.85
CA ALA A 208 -0.91 -0.90 -6.37
C ALA A 208 -1.76 -1.18 -7.62
N LYS A 209 -3.03 -0.75 -7.64
CA LYS A 209 -3.88 -0.83 -8.83
C LYS A 209 -3.34 0.02 -9.98
N GLN A 210 -2.85 1.23 -9.70
CA GLN A 210 -2.20 2.10 -10.68
C GLN A 210 -0.94 1.44 -11.28
N MET A 211 -0.23 0.61 -10.52
CA MET A 211 0.91 -0.19 -10.99
C MET A 211 0.48 -1.47 -11.75
N GLY A 212 -0.82 -1.73 -11.86
CA GLY A 212 -1.36 -2.85 -12.63
C GLY A 212 -1.73 -4.09 -11.82
N ALA A 213 -1.79 -4.00 -10.47
CA ALA A 213 -2.30 -5.10 -9.66
C ALA A 213 -3.77 -5.39 -9.99
N THR A 214 -4.09 -6.65 -10.24
CA THR A 214 -5.46 -7.15 -10.44
C THR A 214 -5.99 -7.87 -9.21
N VAL A 215 -5.10 -8.31 -8.32
CA VAL A 215 -5.40 -8.81 -6.98
C VAL A 215 -4.54 -8.05 -5.99
N VAL A 216 -5.17 -7.43 -5.00
CA VAL A 216 -4.49 -6.61 -3.99
C VAL A 216 -4.61 -7.26 -2.60
N ILE A 217 -3.46 -7.64 -2.05
CA ILE A 217 -3.31 -8.07 -0.66
C ILE A 217 -2.81 -6.86 0.13
N ALA A 218 -3.67 -6.25 0.91
CA ALA A 218 -3.36 -5.07 1.72
C ALA A 218 -3.07 -5.46 3.18
N VAL A 219 -1.99 -4.92 3.74
CA VAL A 219 -1.61 -5.10 5.14
C VAL A 219 -1.82 -3.80 5.89
N SER A 220 -2.82 -3.76 6.76
CA SER A 220 -3.12 -2.62 7.61
C SER A 220 -2.57 -2.86 9.01
N ILE A 221 -1.66 -1.99 9.43
CA ILE A 221 -1.05 -1.98 10.77
C ILE A 221 -1.40 -0.70 11.55
N SER A 222 -2.45 -0.01 11.12
CA SER A 222 -2.93 1.22 11.74
C SER A 222 -3.46 0.97 13.14
N ASN A 223 -3.31 1.96 14.04
CA ASN A 223 -3.97 1.95 15.34
C ASN A 223 -5.45 2.35 15.22
N GLU A 224 -6.25 1.81 16.14
CA GLU A 224 -7.53 2.41 16.46
C GLU A 224 -7.28 3.67 17.32
N PRO A 225 -7.88 4.84 16.99
CA PRO A 225 -7.80 6.03 17.83
C PRO A 225 -8.34 5.75 19.24
N GLY A 226 -7.71 6.33 20.24
CA GLY A 226 -8.14 6.20 21.64
C GLY A 226 -7.29 5.26 22.49
N GLN A 227 -6.35 4.52 21.91
CA GLN A 227 -5.45 3.63 22.67
C GLN A 227 -4.20 4.34 23.24
N GLN A 228 -3.97 5.62 22.89
CA GLN A 228 -2.85 6.40 23.40
C GLN A 228 -3.35 7.70 24.05
N ASN A 229 -2.81 8.00 25.24
CA ASN A 229 -3.05 9.30 25.88
C ASN A 229 -2.27 10.37 25.10
N ALA A 230 -2.95 11.14 24.28
CA ALA A 230 -2.37 12.27 23.57
C ALA A 230 -2.12 13.41 24.56
N SER A 231 -0.87 13.60 24.98
CA SER A 231 -0.45 14.70 25.85
C SER A 231 0.54 15.62 25.14
N GLY A 232 0.42 16.92 25.37
CA GLY A 232 1.24 17.94 24.72
C GLY A 232 0.96 18.11 23.22
N THR A 233 1.51 19.18 22.65
CA THR A 233 1.24 19.58 21.25
C THR A 233 1.58 18.48 20.23
N LEU A 234 2.72 17.82 20.41
CA LEU A 234 3.15 16.75 19.50
C LEU A 234 2.26 15.51 19.61
N GLY A 235 1.86 15.13 20.85
CA GLY A 235 0.92 14.01 21.04
C GLY A 235 -0.44 14.26 20.40
N VAL A 236 -0.97 15.49 20.54
CA VAL A 236 -2.22 15.89 19.87
C VAL A 236 -2.06 15.86 18.35
N LEU A 237 -0.95 16.35 17.79
CA LEU A 237 -0.69 16.30 16.35
C LEU A 237 -0.65 14.85 15.83
N GLN A 238 0.07 13.97 16.51
CA GLN A 238 0.14 12.55 16.12
C GLN A 238 -1.22 11.86 16.22
N GLN A 239 -2.00 12.15 17.27
CA GLN A 239 -3.35 11.62 17.40
C GLN A 239 -4.26 12.13 16.27
N THR A 240 -4.14 13.40 15.90
CA THR A 240 -4.89 13.99 14.77
C THR A 240 -4.56 13.27 13.47
N ILE A 241 -3.27 13.04 13.18
CA ILE A 241 -2.83 12.26 12.02
C ILE A 241 -3.43 10.84 12.05
N SER A 242 -3.41 10.18 13.22
CA SER A 242 -3.96 8.82 13.36
C SER A 242 -5.46 8.77 13.07
N ILE A 243 -6.23 9.76 13.53
CA ILE A 243 -7.67 9.89 13.26
C ILE A 243 -7.92 10.07 11.74
N MET A 244 -7.13 10.95 11.10
CA MET A 244 -7.23 11.17 9.65
C MET A 244 -6.87 9.90 8.87
N GLN A 245 -5.80 9.21 9.25
CA GLN A 245 -5.39 7.96 8.63
C GLN A 245 -6.46 6.88 8.73
N GLN A 246 -7.14 6.76 9.88
CA GLN A 246 -8.24 5.81 10.03
C GLN A 246 -9.39 6.13 9.07
N SER A 247 -9.76 7.40 8.95
CA SER A 247 -10.81 7.84 8.01
C SER A 247 -10.43 7.52 6.56
N ILE A 248 -9.19 7.80 6.16
CA ILE A 248 -8.70 7.49 4.81
C ILE A 248 -8.70 5.97 4.57
N ASN A 249 -8.20 5.18 5.52
CA ASN A 249 -8.14 3.72 5.40
C ASN A 249 -9.52 3.09 5.24
N SER A 250 -10.57 3.67 5.82
CA SER A 250 -11.94 3.16 5.65
C SER A 250 -12.40 3.15 4.18
N TYR A 251 -11.85 4.03 3.36
CA TYR A 251 -12.10 4.08 1.91
C TYR A 251 -11.06 3.28 1.10
N GLU A 252 -9.77 3.45 1.42
CA GLU A 252 -8.68 2.78 0.70
C GLU A 252 -8.79 1.25 0.75
N LEU A 253 -9.09 0.69 1.92
CA LEU A 253 -9.18 -0.76 2.12
C LEU A 253 -10.37 -1.41 1.40
N GLN A 254 -11.41 -0.66 1.04
CA GLN A 254 -12.50 -1.18 0.20
C GLN A 254 -12.01 -1.58 -1.20
N GLY A 255 -10.91 -1.03 -1.64
CA GLY A 255 -10.29 -1.39 -2.90
C GLY A 255 -9.42 -2.64 -2.85
N ALA A 256 -9.13 -3.22 -1.69
CA ALA A 256 -8.33 -4.42 -1.54
C ALA A 256 -9.19 -5.69 -1.67
N ASP A 257 -8.64 -6.73 -2.29
CA ASP A 257 -9.30 -8.04 -2.38
C ASP A 257 -9.14 -8.83 -1.07
N ILE A 258 -8.00 -8.65 -0.40
CA ILE A 258 -7.71 -9.21 0.92
C ILE A 258 -7.14 -8.12 1.81
N VAL A 259 -7.63 -8.03 3.03
CA VAL A 259 -7.05 -7.21 4.09
C VAL A 259 -6.50 -8.11 5.19
N ILE A 260 -5.19 -8.01 5.41
CA ILE A 260 -4.49 -8.63 6.54
C ILE A 260 -4.32 -7.57 7.61
N GLN A 261 -4.85 -7.84 8.81
CA GLN A 261 -4.80 -6.89 9.92
C GLN A 261 -4.23 -7.59 11.17
N PRO A 262 -2.90 -7.52 11.37
CA PRO A 262 -2.25 -8.08 12.55
C PRO A 262 -2.78 -7.44 13.84
N LYS A 263 -2.96 -8.25 14.88
CA LYS A 263 -3.43 -7.77 16.19
C LYS A 263 -2.29 -7.12 16.96
N LEU A 264 -2.21 -5.79 16.90
CA LEU A 264 -1.12 -4.97 17.48
C LEU A 264 -1.62 -3.96 18.53
N GLN A 265 -2.76 -4.23 19.17
CA GLN A 265 -3.49 -3.28 20.01
C GLN A 265 -2.69 -2.72 21.21
N GLN A 266 -1.69 -3.48 21.70
CA GLN A 266 -0.85 -3.06 22.83
C GLN A 266 0.49 -2.45 22.39
N MET A 267 0.76 -2.36 21.08
CA MET A 267 2.02 -1.88 20.55
C MET A 267 1.94 -0.41 20.15
N GLY A 268 2.65 0.46 20.85
CA GLY A 268 2.85 1.85 20.45
C GLY A 268 3.67 2.00 19.18
N GLY A 269 3.50 3.11 18.45
CA GLY A 269 4.31 3.39 17.25
C GLY A 269 5.82 3.55 17.53
N ALA A 270 6.22 3.74 18.77
CA ALA A 270 7.61 3.84 19.21
C ALA A 270 8.12 2.59 19.93
N ASP A 271 7.35 1.51 20.01
CA ASP A 271 7.71 0.30 20.73
C ASP A 271 8.50 -0.68 19.84
N PHE A 272 9.77 -0.35 19.62
CA PHE A 272 10.68 -1.20 18.85
C PHE A 272 11.08 -2.50 19.57
N LYS A 273 10.87 -2.58 20.89
CA LYS A 273 11.16 -3.80 21.65
C LYS A 273 10.17 -4.93 21.37
N ALA A 274 8.94 -4.58 21.04
CA ALA A 274 7.90 -5.54 20.67
C ALA A 274 8.03 -6.15 19.27
N ARG A 275 9.17 -5.94 18.57
CA ARG A 275 9.39 -6.38 17.17
C ARG A 275 9.09 -7.86 16.94
N SER A 276 9.53 -8.75 17.84
CA SER A 276 9.27 -10.19 17.69
C SER A 276 7.78 -10.53 17.81
N ALA A 277 7.07 -9.86 18.73
CA ALA A 277 5.62 -10.03 18.88
C ALA A 277 4.86 -9.50 17.65
N ALA A 278 5.31 -8.37 17.08
CA ALA A 278 4.72 -7.82 15.86
C ALA A 278 4.92 -8.76 14.66
N ILE A 279 6.13 -9.31 14.47
CA ILE A 279 6.42 -10.28 13.42
C ILE A 279 5.48 -11.48 13.54
N LEU A 280 5.37 -12.07 14.74
CA LEU A 280 4.49 -13.20 14.99
C LEU A 280 3.01 -12.86 14.71
N ALA A 281 2.55 -11.66 15.11
CA ALA A 281 1.19 -11.22 14.83
C ALA A 281 0.92 -11.13 13.31
N GLY A 282 1.92 -10.69 12.53
CA GLY A 282 1.86 -10.69 11.07
C GLY A 282 1.73 -12.09 10.48
N GLU A 283 2.51 -13.05 10.98
CA GLU A 283 2.43 -14.46 10.55
C GLU A 283 1.04 -15.04 10.82
N ILE A 284 0.52 -14.87 12.04
CA ILE A 284 -0.79 -15.39 12.47
C ILE A 284 -1.91 -14.80 11.60
N ALA A 285 -1.94 -13.46 11.45
CA ALA A 285 -2.98 -12.78 10.66
C ALA A 285 -2.98 -13.20 9.19
N THR A 286 -1.80 -13.49 8.63
CA THR A 286 -1.68 -13.98 7.26
C THR A 286 -2.18 -15.42 7.15
N GLN A 287 -1.85 -16.27 8.13
CA GLN A 287 -2.31 -17.65 8.14
C GLN A 287 -3.84 -17.74 8.22
N GLU A 288 -4.49 -16.87 8.99
CA GLU A 288 -5.96 -16.78 9.07
C GLU A 288 -6.61 -16.47 7.70
N LYS A 289 -5.90 -15.75 6.81
CA LYS A 289 -6.36 -15.38 5.46
C LYS A 289 -5.88 -16.30 4.35
N MET A 290 -5.02 -17.28 4.64
CA MET A 290 -4.29 -18.06 3.64
C MET A 290 -5.20 -18.79 2.64
N ALA A 291 -6.31 -19.37 3.10
CA ALA A 291 -7.25 -20.05 2.21
C ALA A 291 -7.87 -19.08 1.20
N GLN A 292 -8.25 -17.87 1.63
CA GLN A 292 -8.80 -16.83 0.77
C GLN A 292 -7.75 -16.33 -0.23
N ILE A 293 -6.51 -16.12 0.22
CA ILE A 293 -5.40 -15.69 -0.63
C ILE A 293 -5.17 -16.72 -1.76
N LYS A 294 -5.07 -18.00 -1.40
CA LYS A 294 -4.86 -19.08 -2.38
C LYS A 294 -5.99 -19.16 -3.41
N ALA A 295 -7.23 -19.02 -2.97
CA ALA A 295 -8.39 -19.03 -3.87
C ALA A 295 -8.32 -17.90 -4.92
N LEU A 296 -7.95 -16.68 -4.51
CA LEU A 296 -7.87 -15.52 -5.40
C LEU A 296 -6.72 -15.59 -6.41
N ILE A 297 -5.57 -16.14 -6.03
CA ILE A 297 -4.40 -16.20 -6.92
C ILE A 297 -4.43 -17.42 -7.85
N SER A 298 -5.32 -18.40 -7.59
CA SER A 298 -5.48 -19.60 -8.43
C SER A 298 -6.61 -19.44 -9.46
N ALA A 299 -7.40 -18.37 -9.36
CA ALA A 299 -8.51 -18.05 -10.26
C ALA A 299 -8.00 -17.35 -11.53
#